data_fb13d17c08f8d4f44cd66a6d7c88f425
#
_entry.id   fb13d17c08f8d4f44cd66a6d7c88f425
#
_cell.length_a   1.000
_cell.length_b   1.000
_cell.length_c   1.000
_cell.angle_alpha   90.00
_cell.angle_beta   90.00
_cell.angle_gamma   90.00
#
_symmetry.space_group_name_H-M   'P 1'
#
loop_
_entity.id
_entity.type
_entity.pdbx_description
1 polymer ?
#
loop_
_entity_poly.entity_id
_entity_poly.type
_entity_poly.pdbx_seq_one_letter_code
_entity_poly.pdbx_strand_id
1 'polypeptide(L)'
;PCIIFDDFTTDSKLVDFPFKVKSSAMKILKVADDIEIEYVAMFMNITRLIGDTHKRYWISEYSKLCIPIPPKEEQKRIANAVNVMFKKLNTIMENL
;
A
#
# COMPACT_ATOMS: atom_id res chain seq x y z
N PRO A 1 -8.16 6.99 -8.35
CA PRO A 1 -6.93 6.62 -7.66
C PRO A 1 -6.61 5.14 -7.80
N CYS A 2 -5.35 4.82 -7.73
CA CYS A 2 -4.87 3.44 -7.75
C CYS A 2 -3.62 3.31 -6.89
N ILE A 3 -3.24 2.06 -6.60
CA ILE A 3 -1.97 1.77 -5.93
C ILE A 3 -1.00 1.26 -6.99
N ILE A 4 0.18 1.87 -7.06
CA ILE A 4 1.29 1.37 -7.86
C ILE A 4 2.16 0.50 -6.96
N PHE A 5 2.41 -0.72 -7.38
CA PHE A 5 3.22 -1.70 -6.63
C PHE A 5 4.41 -2.13 -7.48
N ASP A 6 5.61 -2.05 -6.91
CA ASP A 6 6.82 -2.53 -7.56
C ASP A 6 7.05 -4.00 -7.17
N ASP A 7 7.05 -4.88 -8.18
CA ASP A 7 7.14 -6.32 -8.00
C ASP A 7 8.51 -6.79 -7.48
N PHE A 8 9.54 -5.98 -7.58
CA PHE A 8 10.89 -6.31 -7.10
C PHE A 8 11.20 -5.72 -5.72
N THR A 9 10.92 -4.43 -5.54
CA THR A 9 11.26 -3.73 -4.29
C THR A 9 10.17 -3.85 -3.23
N THR A 10 8.97 -4.26 -3.62
CA THR A 10 7.75 -4.28 -2.80
C THR A 10 7.29 -2.89 -2.34
N ASP A 11 7.83 -1.82 -2.91
CA ASP A 11 7.34 -0.47 -2.69
C ASP A 11 5.93 -0.31 -3.25
N SER A 12 5.10 0.42 -2.54
CA SER A 12 3.76 0.75 -3.00
C SER A 12 3.48 2.23 -2.78
N LYS A 13 2.69 2.80 -3.68
CA LYS A 13 2.33 4.22 -3.61
C LYS A 13 0.90 4.41 -4.08
N LEU A 14 0.10 5.12 -3.29
CA LEU A 14 -1.22 5.55 -3.71
C LEU A 14 -1.09 6.79 -4.58
N VAL A 15 -1.68 6.76 -5.77
CA VAL A 15 -1.65 7.89 -6.71
C VAL A 15 -3.05 8.21 -7.21
N ASP A 16 -3.32 9.49 -7.43
CA ASP A 16 -4.59 10.01 -7.94
C ASP A 16 -4.43 10.89 -9.18
N PHE A 17 -3.26 10.82 -9.82
CA PHE A 17 -2.94 11.61 -11.01
C PHE A 17 -2.53 10.69 -12.17
N PRO A 18 -2.61 11.16 -13.43
CA PRO A 18 -2.17 10.37 -14.58
C PRO A 18 -0.67 10.07 -14.53
N PHE A 19 -0.30 8.87 -14.96
CA PHE A 19 1.10 8.44 -15.00
C PHE A 19 1.30 7.43 -16.13
N LYS A 20 2.56 7.20 -16.51
CA LYS A 20 2.93 6.18 -17.51
C LYS A 20 3.53 4.97 -16.83
N VAL A 21 3.10 3.79 -17.27
CA VAL A 21 3.72 2.53 -16.87
C VAL A 21 5.00 2.34 -17.67
N LYS A 22 6.13 2.17 -16.97
CA LYS A 22 7.46 2.07 -17.61
C LYS A 22 8.02 0.64 -17.61
N SER A 23 7.41 -0.27 -16.87
CA SER A 23 7.96 -1.62 -16.69
C SER A 23 6.85 -2.61 -16.37
N SER A 24 7.03 -3.87 -16.77
CA SER A 24 6.13 -4.97 -16.42
C SER A 24 6.22 -5.32 -14.93
N ALA A 25 7.25 -4.89 -14.23
CA ALA A 25 7.36 -5.04 -12.78
C ALA A 25 6.44 -4.09 -12.02
N MET A 26 5.88 -3.10 -12.69
CA MET A 26 4.97 -2.11 -12.11
C MET A 26 3.55 -2.64 -12.18
N LYS A 27 2.98 -2.99 -11.02
CA LYS A 27 1.59 -3.47 -10.94
C LYS A 27 0.67 -2.32 -10.55
N ILE A 28 -0.48 -2.25 -11.21
CA ILE A 28 -1.49 -1.23 -10.94
C ILE A 28 -2.65 -1.92 -10.26
N LEU A 29 -2.95 -1.51 -9.02
CA LEU A 29 -3.96 -2.12 -8.19
C LEU A 29 -5.13 -1.17 -8.00
N LYS A 30 -6.34 -1.68 -8.20
CA LYS A 30 -7.60 -0.98 -7.93
C LYS A 30 -8.42 -1.80 -6.96
N VAL A 31 -9.34 -1.15 -6.28
CA VAL A 31 -10.20 -1.81 -5.28
C VAL A 31 -11.65 -1.76 -5.71
N ALA A 32 -12.47 -2.66 -5.16
CA ALA A 32 -13.92 -2.66 -5.34
C ALA A 32 -14.55 -1.47 -4.62
N ASP A 33 -15.80 -1.15 -4.96
CA ASP A 33 -16.49 0.06 -4.47
C ASP A 33 -16.70 0.06 -2.96
N ASP A 34 -16.82 -1.09 -2.33
CA ASP A 34 -17.01 -1.23 -0.88
C ASP A 34 -15.69 -1.25 -0.08
N ILE A 35 -14.56 -1.09 -0.77
CA ILE A 35 -13.24 -1.09 -0.17
C ILE A 35 -12.63 0.32 -0.27
N GLU A 36 -12.09 0.82 0.84
CA GLU A 36 -11.32 2.07 0.83
C GLU A 36 -9.89 1.80 0.37
N ILE A 37 -9.48 2.45 -0.71
CA ILE A 37 -8.15 2.25 -1.28
C ILE A 37 -7.04 2.68 -0.29
N GLU A 38 -7.30 3.70 0.52
CA GLU A 38 -6.36 4.16 1.54
C GLU A 38 -6.13 3.10 2.62
N TYR A 39 -7.16 2.33 2.96
CA TYR A 39 -7.05 1.22 3.89
C TYR A 39 -6.14 0.12 3.33
N VAL A 40 -6.32 -0.25 2.06
CA VAL A 40 -5.49 -1.26 1.40
C VAL A 40 -4.04 -0.77 1.29
N ALA A 41 -3.83 0.49 0.89
CA ALA A 41 -2.49 1.07 0.79
C ALA A 41 -1.77 1.07 2.14
N MET A 42 -2.48 1.43 3.21
CA MET A 42 -1.96 1.38 4.58
C MET A 42 -1.57 -0.05 4.97
N PHE A 43 -2.46 -1.01 4.71
CA PHE A 43 -2.22 -2.42 5.04
C PHE A 43 -0.99 -2.96 4.31
N MET A 44 -0.84 -2.64 3.03
CA MET A 44 0.33 -3.05 2.25
C MET A 44 1.62 -2.45 2.80
N ASN A 45 1.59 -1.21 3.27
CA ASN A 45 2.76 -0.58 3.89
C ASN A 45 3.16 -1.26 5.21
N ILE A 46 2.18 -1.65 6.02
CA ILE A 46 2.44 -2.33 7.29
C ILE A 46 3.02 -3.72 7.06
N THR A 47 2.53 -4.43 6.04
CA THR A 47 2.93 -5.82 5.76
C THR A 47 4.07 -5.92 4.76
N ARG A 48 4.71 -4.80 4.43
CA ARG A 48 5.76 -4.75 3.42
C ARG A 48 6.92 -5.69 3.73
N LEU A 49 7.29 -6.47 2.73
CA LEU A 49 8.49 -7.30 2.74
C LEU A 49 9.59 -6.59 1.95
N ILE A 50 10.81 -6.62 2.47
CA ILE A 50 11.97 -6.11 1.73
C ILE A 50 12.46 -7.25 0.84
N GLY A 51 12.38 -7.04 -0.47
CA GLY A 51 12.68 -8.06 -1.45
C GLY A 51 14.09 -8.01 -1.99
N ASP A 52 14.51 -9.14 -2.55
CA ASP A 52 15.66 -9.24 -3.43
C ASP A 52 15.26 -8.72 -4.82
N THR A 53 16.12 -7.90 -5.46
CA THR A 53 15.85 -7.31 -6.77
C THR A 53 15.74 -8.35 -7.89
N HIS A 54 16.17 -9.59 -7.67
CA HIS A 54 16.07 -10.69 -8.62
C HIS A 54 14.81 -11.52 -8.47
N LYS A 55 13.96 -11.23 -7.47
CA LYS A 55 12.75 -11.98 -7.19
C LYS A 55 11.53 -11.09 -7.36
N ARG A 56 10.46 -11.66 -7.90
CA ARG A 56 9.17 -10.99 -8.02
C ARG A 56 8.25 -11.45 -6.90
N TYR A 57 7.47 -10.51 -6.35
CA TYR A 57 6.70 -10.73 -5.12
C TYR A 57 5.19 -10.68 -5.29
N TRP A 58 4.67 -10.13 -6.39
CA TRP A 58 3.23 -9.99 -6.55
C TRP A 58 2.52 -11.34 -6.59
N ILE A 59 2.93 -12.22 -7.51
CA ILE A 59 2.26 -13.52 -7.69
C ILE A 59 2.47 -14.43 -6.49
N SER A 60 3.69 -14.50 -5.96
CA SER A 60 4.04 -15.45 -4.91
C SER A 60 3.55 -15.04 -3.52
N GLU A 61 3.48 -13.73 -3.24
CA GLU A 61 3.24 -13.22 -1.89
C GLU A 61 2.05 -12.26 -1.83
N TYR A 62 2.17 -11.10 -2.48
CA TYR A 62 1.24 -9.99 -2.27
C TYR A 62 -0.16 -10.23 -2.82
N SER A 63 -0.30 -10.94 -3.94
CA SER A 63 -1.62 -11.29 -4.48
C SER A 63 -2.40 -12.22 -3.56
N LYS A 64 -1.73 -12.88 -2.63
CA LYS A 64 -2.30 -13.85 -1.69
C LYS A 64 -2.52 -13.28 -0.30
N LEU A 65 -2.22 -12.01 -0.07
CA LEU A 65 -2.46 -11.38 1.23
C LEU A 65 -3.93 -11.43 1.58
N CYS A 66 -4.22 -11.93 2.79
CA CYS A 66 -5.56 -11.90 3.36
C CYS A 66 -5.69 -10.61 4.16
N ILE A 67 -6.50 -9.67 3.66
CA ILE A 67 -6.74 -8.41 4.32
C ILE A 67 -8.10 -8.49 5.02
N PRO A 68 -8.17 -8.29 6.34
CA PRO A 68 -9.46 -8.23 7.02
C PRO A 68 -10.22 -7.00 6.55
N ILE A 69 -11.50 -7.18 6.18
CA ILE A 69 -12.33 -6.11 5.61
C ILE A 69 -13.45 -5.76 6.59
N PRO A 70 -13.26 -4.77 7.47
CA PRO A 70 -14.35 -4.26 8.29
C PRO A 70 -15.30 -3.40 7.46
N PRO A 71 -16.43 -2.94 8.03
CA PRO A 71 -17.30 -2.00 7.34
C PRO A 71 -16.53 -0.76 6.86
N LYS A 72 -17.01 -0.15 5.78
CA LYS A 72 -16.29 0.93 5.09
C LYS A 72 -15.90 2.10 6.02
N GLU A 73 -16.78 2.48 6.93
CA GLU A 73 -16.51 3.56 7.90
C GLU A 73 -15.36 3.19 8.85
N GLU A 74 -15.26 1.93 9.23
CA GLU A 74 -14.13 1.45 10.04
C GLU A 74 -12.84 1.43 9.26
N GLN A 75 -12.89 1.08 7.97
CA GLN A 75 -11.71 1.15 7.11
C GLN A 75 -11.13 2.57 7.08
N LYS A 76 -11.99 3.57 6.92
CA LYS A 76 -11.58 4.99 6.92
C LYS A 76 -10.98 5.39 8.27
N ARG A 77 -11.64 5.01 9.34
CA ARG A 77 -11.19 5.34 10.70
C ARG A 77 -9.81 4.75 10.99
N ILE A 78 -9.61 3.49 10.63
CA ILE A 78 -8.35 2.78 10.85
C ILE A 78 -7.24 3.42 10.02
N ALA A 79 -7.49 3.66 8.72
CA ALA A 79 -6.51 4.27 7.83
C ALA A 79 -6.08 5.67 8.35
N ASN A 80 -7.03 6.49 8.77
CA ASN A 80 -6.74 7.80 9.33
C ASN A 80 -5.92 7.71 10.62
N ALA A 81 -6.28 6.82 11.51
CA ALA A 81 -5.58 6.64 12.78
C ALA A 81 -4.12 6.22 12.55
N VAL A 82 -3.88 5.27 11.65
CA VAL A 82 -2.53 4.80 11.34
C VAL A 82 -1.72 5.91 10.67
N ASN A 83 -2.31 6.64 9.73
CA ASN A 83 -1.61 7.76 9.06
C ASN A 83 -1.21 8.86 10.04
N VAL A 84 -2.06 9.18 11.02
CA VAL A 84 -1.73 10.14 12.07
C VAL A 84 -0.56 9.64 12.92
N MET A 85 -0.56 8.36 13.26
CA MET A 85 0.53 7.76 14.02
C MET A 85 1.86 7.82 13.27
N PHE A 86 1.87 7.52 11.98
CA PHE A 86 3.07 7.61 11.15
C PHE A 86 3.59 9.04 11.06
N LYS A 87 2.72 10.02 10.91
CA LYS A 87 3.12 11.44 10.89
C LYS A 87 3.78 11.85 12.20
N LYS A 88 3.22 11.45 13.34
CA LYS A 88 3.79 11.74 14.65
C LYS A 88 5.16 11.08 14.83
N LEU A 89 5.28 9.82 14.40
CA LEU A 89 6.53 9.09 14.47
C LEU A 89 7.62 9.75 13.62
N ASN A 90 7.29 10.15 12.39
CA ASN A 90 8.21 10.85 11.52
C ASN A 90 8.69 12.18 12.13
N THR A 91 7.78 12.93 12.75
CA THR A 91 8.13 14.18 13.46
C THR A 91 9.11 13.91 14.59
N ILE A 92 8.90 12.87 15.37
CA ILE A 92 9.82 12.48 16.44
C ILE A 92 11.19 12.13 15.87
N MET A 93 11.22 11.34 14.80
CA MET A 93 12.49 10.92 14.16
C MET A 93 13.26 12.10 13.57
N GLU A 94 12.57 13.08 13.00
CA GLU A 94 13.19 14.28 12.45
C GLU A 94 13.87 15.14 13.53
N ASN A 95 13.42 15.05 14.77
CA ASN A 95 13.93 15.81 15.90
C ASN A 95 15.01 15.07 16.70
N LEU A 96 15.33 13.86 16.30
CA LEU A 96 16.46 13.12 16.87
C LEU A 96 17.78 13.54 16.20
#